data_b860f6a0247a73c54c82bee1b5534497
#
_entry.id   b860f6a0247a73c54c82bee1b5534497
#
_cell.length_a   1.000
_cell.length_b   1.000
_cell.length_c   1.000
_cell.angle_alpha   90.00
_cell.angle_beta   90.00
_cell.angle_gamma   90.00
#
_symmetry.space_group_name_H-M   'P 1'
#
loop_
_entity.id
_entity.type
_entity.pdbx_description
1 polymer ?
#
loop_
_entity_poly.entity_id
_entity_poly.type
_entity_poly.pdbx_seq_one_letter_code
_entity_poly.pdbx_strand_id
1 'polypeptide(L)'
;MEVYCCSRAKRHWRRFSFLLRLLALLMFLGTADGQTRSCYRDRDRKLPVRCMPEFENAAYSKPVESNNTCGIPPSEFCVQTGVTSPTKECTFCNASDPLLRHPADYITDIKNDQNRTWWQSETLLVNNPFKPVTLTIDLGKSYDVSYIRIRFRSPRPESMAIYKRTSTDPKEPWTPYQYFSDSCKKTYNVEPMQIVSPENQQVALCTDEFSSISPLTGGNVAFTTLEGRPDNLNFDNSPALQEWVTTSAIRIDLDKMNTFGDEVFGDANVLRSYYFAIIDLAVGGRCKCNGHAANCEKKQLPSGKMELRCICQHNTAGVDCQECKPLYNDRPWARATKDNANVCRSKF
;
A
#
# COMPACT_ATOMS: atom_id res chain seq x y z
N MET A 1 -40.65 63.01 -24.66
CA MET A 1 -40.66 63.00 -23.19
C MET A 1 -40.81 61.54 -22.80
N GLU A 2 -39.81 60.89 -22.29
CA GLU A 2 -39.66 59.50 -21.85
C GLU A 2 -38.39 58.84 -22.40
N VAL A 3 -37.24 59.08 -21.80
CA VAL A 3 -36.10 58.16 -21.79
C VAL A 3 -35.11 58.62 -20.71
N TYR A 4 -35.50 58.64 -19.44
CA TYR A 4 -34.51 58.95 -18.37
C TYR A 4 -34.79 58.26 -17.02
N CYS A 5 -35.33 57.03 -17.00
CA CYS A 5 -35.62 56.38 -15.70
C CYS A 5 -34.96 55.00 -15.48
N CYS A 6 -34.20 54.43 -16.42
CA CYS A 6 -33.72 53.04 -16.31
C CYS A 6 -32.21 52.85 -16.08
N SER A 7 -31.44 53.93 -15.99
CA SER A 7 -29.97 53.76 -15.88
C SER A 7 -29.39 53.76 -14.46
N ARG A 8 -30.14 54.23 -13.45
CA ARG A 8 -29.69 54.23 -12.04
C ARG A 8 -29.87 52.91 -11.29
N ALA A 9 -30.92 52.14 -11.59
CA ALA A 9 -31.21 50.88 -10.95
C ALA A 9 -30.23 49.75 -11.36
N LYS A 10 -29.76 49.75 -12.62
CA LYS A 10 -28.78 48.76 -13.12
C LYS A 10 -27.39 48.92 -12.54
N ARG A 11 -26.98 50.12 -12.12
CA ARG A 11 -25.66 50.36 -11.48
C ARG A 11 -25.64 49.95 -10.02
N HIS A 12 -26.74 50.08 -9.28
CA HIS A 12 -26.84 49.65 -7.88
C HIS A 12 -26.88 48.09 -7.78
N TRP A 13 -27.57 47.45 -8.69
CA TRP A 13 -27.67 45.95 -8.69
C TRP A 13 -26.34 45.30 -9.09
N ARG A 14 -25.56 45.89 -10.01
CA ARG A 14 -24.23 45.37 -10.35
C ARG A 14 -23.23 45.57 -9.20
N ARG A 15 -23.30 46.65 -8.43
CA ARG A 15 -22.44 46.85 -7.25
C ARG A 15 -22.83 45.91 -6.11
N PHE A 16 -24.11 45.63 -5.90
CA PHE A 16 -24.58 44.71 -4.87
C PHE A 16 -24.22 43.25 -5.24
N SER A 17 -24.33 42.86 -6.49
CA SER A 17 -23.90 41.52 -6.98
C SER A 17 -22.40 41.36 -6.91
N PHE A 18 -21.61 42.42 -7.12
CA PHE A 18 -20.14 42.39 -7.01
C PHE A 18 -19.70 42.25 -5.54
N LEU A 19 -20.33 42.97 -4.62
CA LEU A 19 -20.10 42.88 -3.18
C LEU A 19 -20.50 41.51 -2.62
N LEU A 20 -21.61 40.93 -3.05
CA LEU A 20 -22.02 39.58 -2.66
C LEU A 20 -21.05 38.50 -3.18
N ARG A 21 -20.51 38.67 -4.40
CA ARG A 21 -19.48 37.78 -4.96
C ARG A 21 -18.14 37.95 -4.25
N LEU A 22 -17.77 39.16 -3.86
CA LEU A 22 -16.54 39.41 -3.08
C LEU A 22 -16.67 38.85 -1.66
N LEU A 23 -17.84 38.99 -0.99
CA LEU A 23 -18.14 38.40 0.30
C LEU A 23 -18.17 36.87 0.23
N ALA A 24 -18.73 36.28 -0.82
CA ALA A 24 -18.69 34.86 -1.07
C ALA A 24 -17.26 34.36 -1.31
N LEU A 25 -16.42 35.10 -2.07
CA LEU A 25 -15.02 34.77 -2.28
C LEU A 25 -14.21 34.91 -0.96
N LEU A 26 -14.50 35.92 -0.15
CA LEU A 26 -13.86 36.08 1.17
C LEU A 26 -14.29 35.01 2.17
N MET A 27 -15.52 34.48 2.09
CA MET A 27 -15.96 33.35 2.91
C MET A 27 -15.33 32.02 2.41
N PHE A 28 -14.96 31.90 1.14
CA PHE A 28 -14.20 30.76 0.62
C PHE A 28 -12.69 30.87 0.87
N LEU A 29 -12.17 32.07 1.14
CA LEU A 29 -10.76 32.28 1.52
C LEU A 29 -10.52 32.14 3.05
N GLY A 30 -11.58 32.02 3.82
CA GLY A 30 -11.48 31.85 5.27
C GLY A 30 -11.91 30.47 5.72
N THR A 31 -11.10 29.45 5.50
CA THR A 31 -10.86 28.25 6.31
C THR A 31 -10.09 27.22 5.47
N ALA A 32 -8.94 27.60 4.92
CA ALA A 32 -7.84 26.66 4.97
C ALA A 32 -7.42 26.66 6.44
N ASP A 33 -8.21 25.97 7.29
CA ASP A 33 -7.76 25.52 8.58
C ASP A 33 -6.62 24.56 8.29
N GLY A 34 -5.42 25.09 8.17
CA GLY A 34 -4.20 24.34 8.22
C GLY A 34 -4.26 23.67 9.58
N GLN A 35 -4.85 22.45 9.62
CA GLN A 35 -4.80 21.57 10.78
C GLN A 35 -3.34 21.54 11.17
N THR A 36 -2.98 22.32 12.17
CA THR A 36 -1.66 22.27 12.77
C THR A 36 -1.55 20.84 13.26
N ARG A 37 -0.78 20.03 12.52
CA ARG A 37 -0.52 18.61 12.78
C ARG A 37 0.29 18.51 14.07
N SER A 38 -0.37 18.81 15.19
CA SER A 38 0.20 18.85 16.53
C SER A 38 -0.39 17.72 17.35
N CYS A 39 0.45 17.06 18.13
CA CYS A 39 0.03 16.07 19.12
C CYS A 39 -0.49 16.74 20.42
N TYR A 40 -0.89 18.00 20.35
CA TYR A 40 -1.46 18.75 21.45
C TYR A 40 -2.78 19.37 21.03
N ARG A 41 -3.83 19.12 21.82
CA ARG A 41 -5.13 19.78 21.69
C ARG A 41 -5.04 21.09 22.45
N ASP A 42 -5.57 22.15 21.89
CA ASP A 42 -5.54 23.48 22.46
C ASP A 42 -4.14 24.10 22.52
N ARG A 43 -3.95 25.23 21.81
CA ARG A 43 -2.67 25.94 21.71
C ARG A 43 -2.24 26.52 23.08
N ASP A 44 -3.19 26.89 23.89
CA ASP A 44 -2.92 27.58 25.17
C ASP A 44 -2.67 26.61 26.33
N ARG A 45 -3.37 25.46 26.35
CA ARG A 45 -3.26 24.48 27.44
C ARG A 45 -2.30 23.34 27.16
N LYS A 46 -1.84 23.17 25.90
CA LYS A 46 -0.93 22.11 25.47
C LYS A 46 -1.30 20.72 25.99
N LEU A 47 -2.61 20.39 25.97
CA LEU A 47 -3.07 19.09 26.39
C LEU A 47 -2.58 18.02 25.41
N PRO A 48 -1.72 17.08 25.84
CA PRO A 48 -1.17 16.06 24.96
C PRO A 48 -2.26 15.06 24.56
N VAL A 49 -2.28 14.69 23.27
CA VAL A 49 -3.20 13.70 22.71
C VAL A 49 -2.44 12.78 21.78
N ARG A 50 -2.92 11.54 21.64
CA ARG A 50 -2.41 10.65 20.60
C ARG A 50 -2.51 11.31 19.24
N CYS A 51 -1.44 11.25 18.46
CA CYS A 51 -1.42 11.70 17.08
C CYS A 51 -0.83 10.62 16.16
N MET A 52 -1.24 10.62 14.92
CA MET A 52 -0.79 9.65 13.92
C MET A 52 -0.58 10.37 12.60
N PRO A 53 0.42 9.97 11.79
CA PRO A 53 0.59 10.44 10.43
C PRO A 53 -0.65 10.17 9.56
N GLU A 54 -0.76 10.89 8.45
CA GLU A 54 -1.81 10.65 7.48
C GLU A 54 -1.75 9.22 6.94
N PHE A 55 -2.93 8.73 6.53
CA PHE A 55 -3.03 7.46 5.83
C PHE A 55 -2.56 7.65 4.39
N GLU A 56 -1.68 6.77 3.92
CA GLU A 56 -1.10 6.87 2.59
C GLU A 56 -0.88 5.50 1.95
N ASN A 57 -0.57 5.49 0.65
CA ASN A 57 -0.03 4.31 -0.02
C ASN A 57 1.49 4.27 0.21
N ALA A 58 1.94 3.44 1.15
CA ALA A 58 3.36 3.30 1.50
C ALA A 58 4.22 2.75 0.36
N ALA A 59 3.62 2.05 -0.61
CA ALA A 59 4.30 1.51 -1.79
C ALA A 59 4.51 2.56 -2.89
N TYR A 60 3.83 3.70 -2.85
CA TYR A 60 3.87 4.68 -3.92
C TYR A 60 5.29 5.17 -4.23
N SER A 61 5.67 5.10 -5.51
CA SER A 61 7.02 5.47 -6.00
C SER A 61 8.19 4.75 -5.30
N LYS A 62 7.96 3.55 -4.75
CA LYS A 62 9.03 2.71 -4.23
C LYS A 62 9.57 1.80 -5.33
N PRO A 63 10.88 1.57 -5.38
CA PRO A 63 11.46 0.59 -6.29
C PRO A 63 10.98 -0.81 -5.93
N VAL A 64 10.76 -1.63 -6.95
CA VAL A 64 10.32 -3.02 -6.81
C VAL A 64 11.34 -3.94 -7.46
N GLU A 65 11.86 -4.88 -6.68
CA GLU A 65 12.74 -5.93 -7.17
C GLU A 65 11.91 -7.14 -7.62
N SER A 66 12.23 -7.68 -8.80
CA SER A 66 11.64 -8.90 -9.32
C SER A 66 12.72 -9.88 -9.73
N ASN A 67 12.51 -11.16 -9.41
CA ASN A 67 13.39 -12.24 -9.90
C ASN A 67 13.08 -12.66 -11.33
N ASN A 68 11.97 -12.18 -11.90
CA ASN A 68 11.51 -12.56 -13.24
C ASN A 68 10.74 -11.39 -13.87
N THR A 69 11.32 -10.79 -14.88
CA THR A 69 10.67 -9.73 -15.69
C THR A 69 10.96 -10.00 -17.15
N CYS A 70 9.95 -9.93 -18.00
CA CYS A 70 10.10 -10.21 -19.43
C CYS A 70 11.02 -9.20 -20.14
N GLY A 71 11.56 -9.61 -21.28
CA GLY A 71 12.23 -8.75 -22.22
C GLY A 71 13.76 -8.74 -22.16
N ILE A 72 14.39 -9.68 -21.43
CA ILE A 72 15.85 -9.88 -21.41
C ILE A 72 16.17 -11.38 -21.55
N PRO A 73 16.41 -11.90 -22.76
CA PRO A 73 16.31 -11.24 -24.09
C PRO A 73 14.86 -10.90 -24.47
N PRO A 74 14.62 -10.09 -25.52
CA PRO A 74 13.28 -9.81 -26.00
C PRO A 74 12.48 -11.09 -26.25
N SER A 75 11.28 -11.18 -25.67
CA SER A 75 10.42 -12.36 -25.70
C SER A 75 9.02 -12.03 -26.22
N GLU A 76 8.41 -12.96 -26.94
CA GLU A 76 7.06 -12.81 -27.47
C GLU A 76 6.03 -13.29 -26.45
N PHE A 77 4.97 -12.51 -26.27
CA PHE A 77 3.79 -12.91 -25.50
C PHE A 77 2.51 -12.64 -26.28
N CYS A 78 1.45 -13.37 -25.97
CA CYS A 78 0.17 -13.26 -26.66
C CYS A 78 -0.95 -12.92 -25.68
N VAL A 79 -1.86 -12.03 -26.11
CA VAL A 79 -3.10 -11.72 -25.40
C VAL A 79 -4.23 -12.49 -26.08
N GLN A 80 -5.02 -13.23 -25.31
CA GLN A 80 -6.20 -13.90 -25.83
C GLN A 80 -7.34 -12.90 -25.94
N THR A 81 -7.76 -12.58 -27.18
CA THR A 81 -8.86 -11.67 -27.47
C THR A 81 -10.06 -12.47 -28.01
N GLY A 82 -11.22 -12.27 -27.38
CA GLY A 82 -12.50 -12.84 -27.83
C GLY A 82 -12.86 -14.19 -27.25
N VAL A 83 -14.15 -14.35 -26.94
CA VAL A 83 -14.72 -15.58 -26.37
C VAL A 83 -15.22 -16.54 -27.47
N THR A 84 -15.62 -16.00 -28.64
CA THR A 84 -16.24 -16.75 -29.72
C THR A 84 -15.36 -17.00 -30.93
N SER A 85 -14.27 -16.29 -31.09
CA SER A 85 -13.24 -16.51 -32.08
C SER A 85 -11.91 -16.17 -31.45
N PRO A 86 -11.11 -17.15 -31.03
CA PRO A 86 -9.85 -16.93 -30.37
C PRO A 86 -8.82 -16.34 -31.33
N THR A 87 -8.88 -15.04 -31.57
CA THR A 87 -7.79 -14.31 -32.20
C THR A 87 -6.77 -14.01 -31.12
N LYS A 88 -5.57 -14.53 -31.27
CA LYS A 88 -4.43 -14.18 -30.41
C LYS A 88 -3.70 -12.99 -31.03
N GLU A 89 -3.58 -11.91 -30.27
CA GLU A 89 -2.68 -10.82 -30.62
C GLU A 89 -1.37 -11.03 -29.89
N CYS A 90 -0.29 -11.26 -30.65
CA CYS A 90 1.04 -11.43 -30.08
C CYS A 90 1.87 -10.15 -30.29
N THR A 91 2.65 -9.81 -29.28
CA THR A 91 3.58 -8.68 -29.29
C THR A 91 4.85 -9.04 -28.52
N PHE A 92 5.84 -8.15 -28.55
CA PHE A 92 7.10 -8.38 -27.86
C PHE A 92 7.19 -7.60 -26.56
N CYS A 93 7.74 -8.25 -25.53
CA CYS A 93 8.32 -7.59 -24.37
C CYS A 93 9.81 -7.36 -24.66
N ASN A 94 10.28 -6.12 -24.50
CA ASN A 94 11.68 -5.77 -24.73
C ASN A 94 12.12 -4.71 -23.70
N ALA A 95 12.99 -5.08 -22.79
CA ALA A 95 13.45 -4.20 -21.71
C ALA A 95 14.22 -2.97 -22.22
N SER A 96 14.81 -3.06 -23.43
CA SER A 96 15.58 -1.96 -24.03
C SER A 96 14.70 -0.93 -24.76
N ASP A 97 13.44 -1.27 -25.05
CA ASP A 97 12.50 -0.39 -25.75
C ASP A 97 11.52 0.27 -24.75
N PRO A 98 11.50 1.59 -24.62
CA PRO A 98 10.59 2.30 -23.71
C PRO A 98 9.10 2.01 -23.94
N LEU A 99 8.69 1.61 -25.15
CA LEU A 99 7.29 1.32 -25.50
C LEU A 99 6.89 -0.14 -25.26
N LEU A 100 7.89 -1.04 -25.17
CA LEU A 100 7.67 -2.49 -25.04
C LEU A 100 8.17 -3.06 -23.72
N ARG A 101 8.71 -2.24 -22.83
CA ARG A 101 9.21 -2.66 -21.53
C ARG A 101 8.11 -2.70 -20.49
N HIS A 102 8.21 -3.68 -19.57
CA HIS A 102 7.28 -3.85 -18.44
C HIS A 102 8.03 -4.08 -17.12
N PRO A 103 8.83 -3.10 -16.63
CA PRO A 103 9.64 -3.25 -15.43
C PRO A 103 8.78 -3.30 -14.16
N ALA A 104 9.33 -3.85 -13.07
CA ALA A 104 8.61 -4.03 -11.82
C ALA A 104 8.16 -2.70 -11.16
N ASP A 105 8.90 -1.62 -11.37
CA ASP A 105 8.56 -0.30 -10.83
C ASP A 105 7.21 0.26 -11.35
N TYR A 106 6.70 -0.28 -12.45
CA TYR A 106 5.39 0.12 -12.98
C TYR A 106 4.20 -0.26 -12.09
N ILE A 107 4.38 -1.16 -11.10
CA ILE A 107 3.30 -1.49 -10.18
C ILE A 107 3.12 -0.49 -9.04
N THR A 108 4.06 0.45 -8.86
CA THR A 108 4.04 1.48 -7.82
C THR A 108 3.98 2.90 -8.36
N ASP A 109 3.90 3.08 -9.68
CA ASP A 109 3.98 4.40 -10.36
C ASP A 109 2.64 5.10 -10.50
N ILE A 110 1.53 4.47 -10.15
CA ILE A 110 0.20 5.00 -10.48
C ILE A 110 -0.04 6.38 -9.89
N LYS A 111 -0.12 7.30 -10.81
CA LYS A 111 -0.61 8.68 -10.61
C LYS A 111 -2.01 8.86 -11.16
N ASN A 112 -2.46 8.04 -12.13
CA ASN A 112 -3.74 8.19 -12.80
C ASN A 112 -4.15 6.91 -13.53
N ASP A 113 -5.44 6.63 -13.58
CA ASP A 113 -6.04 5.55 -14.42
C ASP A 113 -5.75 5.70 -15.92
N GLN A 114 -5.14 6.80 -16.34
CA GLN A 114 -4.82 7.11 -17.73
C GLN A 114 -3.50 6.48 -18.20
N ASN A 115 -2.50 6.29 -17.33
CA ASN A 115 -1.25 5.60 -17.67
C ASN A 115 -1.40 4.11 -17.35
N ARG A 116 -1.67 3.32 -18.37
CA ARG A 116 -1.82 1.87 -18.27
C ARG A 116 -0.48 1.15 -18.30
N THR A 117 0.43 1.52 -17.40
CA THR A 117 1.66 0.78 -17.16
C THR A 117 1.36 -0.51 -16.41
N TRP A 118 2.17 -1.53 -16.61
CA TRP A 118 2.10 -2.78 -15.86
C TRP A 118 3.47 -3.46 -15.85
N TRP A 119 3.75 -4.22 -14.82
CA TRP A 119 4.84 -5.18 -14.80
C TRP A 119 4.37 -6.52 -15.38
N GLN A 120 5.30 -7.22 -16.05
CA GLN A 120 5.03 -8.53 -16.62
C GLN A 120 6.21 -9.49 -16.43
N SER A 121 5.91 -10.72 -16.01
CA SER A 121 6.86 -11.83 -15.98
C SER A 121 7.15 -12.37 -17.37
N GLU A 122 8.18 -13.21 -17.52
CA GLU A 122 8.30 -14.08 -18.66
C GLU A 122 7.08 -15.00 -18.78
N THR A 123 6.81 -15.45 -20.03
CA THR A 123 5.73 -16.38 -20.30
C THR A 123 6.07 -17.79 -19.81
N LEU A 124 5.06 -18.63 -19.67
CA LEU A 124 5.24 -20.03 -19.25
C LEU A 124 6.06 -20.84 -20.26
N LEU A 125 6.18 -20.39 -21.50
CA LEU A 125 7.06 -20.99 -22.51
C LEU A 125 8.54 -20.89 -22.12
N VAL A 126 8.94 -19.78 -21.45
CA VAL A 126 10.34 -19.48 -21.06
C VAL A 126 10.56 -19.78 -19.59
N ASN A 127 9.57 -19.48 -18.76
CA ASN A 127 9.67 -19.59 -17.32
C ASN A 127 9.44 -21.03 -16.83
N ASN A 128 10.16 -21.41 -15.78
CA ASN A 128 9.90 -22.69 -15.11
C ASN A 128 8.61 -22.58 -14.29
N PRO A 129 7.54 -23.37 -14.59
CA PRO A 129 6.26 -23.30 -13.90
C PRO A 129 6.33 -23.70 -12.41
N PHE A 130 7.43 -24.32 -11.98
CA PHE A 130 7.64 -24.78 -10.60
C PHE A 130 8.48 -23.83 -9.75
N LYS A 131 8.89 -22.69 -10.29
CA LYS A 131 9.59 -21.64 -9.52
C LYS A 131 8.69 -20.44 -9.31
N PRO A 132 8.50 -19.97 -8.07
CA PRO A 132 7.71 -18.79 -7.79
C PRO A 132 8.34 -17.55 -8.45
N VAL A 133 7.48 -16.69 -8.95
CA VAL A 133 7.88 -15.34 -9.37
C VAL A 133 7.73 -14.42 -8.18
N THR A 134 8.83 -13.83 -7.74
CA THR A 134 8.90 -13.05 -6.51
C THR A 134 9.05 -11.57 -6.81
N LEU A 135 8.23 -10.77 -6.15
CA LEU A 135 8.30 -9.31 -6.11
C LEU A 135 8.61 -8.85 -4.70
N THR A 136 9.59 -7.98 -4.54
CA THR A 136 10.01 -7.45 -3.22
C THR A 136 9.98 -5.92 -3.25
N ILE A 137 9.42 -5.33 -2.20
CA ILE A 137 9.35 -3.89 -2.04
C ILE A 137 9.77 -3.50 -0.61
N ASP A 138 10.72 -2.56 -0.51
CA ASP A 138 11.12 -1.94 0.75
C ASP A 138 10.37 -0.62 0.92
N LEU A 139 9.62 -0.49 2.00
CA LEU A 139 8.86 0.72 2.31
C LEU A 139 9.76 1.85 2.84
N GLY A 140 11.00 1.54 3.18
CA GLY A 140 12.02 2.48 3.68
C GLY A 140 11.84 2.90 5.13
N LYS A 141 10.83 2.37 5.82
CA LYS A 141 10.48 2.58 7.22
C LYS A 141 9.39 1.60 7.63
N SER A 142 9.23 1.37 8.93
CA SER A 142 8.08 0.62 9.45
C SER A 142 6.78 1.42 9.31
N TYR A 143 5.75 0.76 8.84
CA TYR A 143 4.37 1.25 8.71
C TYR A 143 3.43 0.38 9.53
N ASP A 144 2.37 0.99 10.08
CA ASP A 144 1.18 0.28 10.55
C ASP A 144 0.27 0.05 9.32
N VAL A 145 0.40 -1.12 8.67
CA VAL A 145 -0.29 -1.46 7.42
C VAL A 145 -1.71 -1.94 7.72
N SER A 146 -2.70 -1.38 7.03
CA SER A 146 -4.12 -1.74 7.17
C SER A 146 -4.58 -2.69 6.08
N TYR A 147 -4.11 -2.50 4.84
CA TYR A 147 -4.43 -3.38 3.72
C TYR A 147 -3.32 -3.43 2.67
N ILE A 148 -3.32 -4.51 1.91
CA ILE A 148 -2.55 -4.67 0.66
C ILE A 148 -3.54 -5.00 -0.44
N ARG A 149 -3.46 -4.28 -1.57
CA ARG A 149 -4.27 -4.53 -2.75
C ARG A 149 -3.36 -4.70 -3.96
N ILE A 150 -3.59 -5.77 -4.71
CA ILE A 150 -2.89 -6.07 -5.97
C ILE A 150 -3.93 -6.07 -7.09
N ARG A 151 -3.69 -5.30 -8.14
CA ARG A 151 -4.54 -5.27 -9.34
C ARG A 151 -3.82 -5.95 -10.49
N PHE A 152 -4.33 -7.08 -10.91
CA PHE A 152 -3.78 -7.86 -12.02
C PHE A 152 -4.28 -7.35 -13.38
N ARG A 153 -3.42 -7.42 -14.40
CA ARG A 153 -3.78 -7.33 -15.82
C ARG A 153 -4.07 -8.72 -16.39
N SER A 154 -3.24 -9.71 -16.04
CA SER A 154 -3.46 -11.13 -16.32
C SER A 154 -4.58 -11.70 -15.44
N PRO A 155 -4.98 -12.97 -15.67
CA PRO A 155 -5.72 -13.71 -14.65
C PRO A 155 -4.97 -13.70 -13.32
N ARG A 156 -5.72 -13.84 -12.22
CA ARG A 156 -5.12 -13.98 -10.89
C ARG A 156 -4.39 -15.33 -10.78
N PRO A 157 -3.34 -15.43 -9.95
CA PRO A 157 -2.70 -16.70 -9.67
C PRO A 157 -3.68 -17.72 -9.08
N GLU A 158 -3.46 -19.01 -9.33
CA GLU A 158 -4.10 -20.10 -8.57
C GLU A 158 -3.61 -20.11 -7.13
N SER A 159 -2.30 -19.87 -6.95
CA SER A 159 -1.71 -19.72 -5.63
C SER A 159 -0.67 -18.60 -5.58
N MET A 160 -0.69 -17.88 -4.48
CA MET A 160 0.27 -16.81 -4.15
C MET A 160 0.35 -16.60 -2.64
N ALA A 161 1.48 -16.05 -2.20
CA ALA A 161 1.71 -15.73 -0.80
C ALA A 161 2.23 -14.29 -0.63
N ILE A 162 1.84 -13.65 0.46
CA ILE A 162 2.37 -12.37 0.90
C ILE A 162 3.17 -12.60 2.17
N TYR A 163 4.39 -12.09 2.20
CA TYR A 163 5.27 -12.09 3.35
C TYR A 163 5.63 -10.66 3.74
N LYS A 164 6.01 -10.48 5.00
CA LYS A 164 6.48 -9.20 5.52
C LYS A 164 7.80 -9.32 6.28
N ARG A 165 8.45 -8.18 6.47
CA ARG A 165 9.44 -7.91 7.53
C ARG A 165 8.94 -6.79 8.42
N THR A 166 9.30 -6.81 9.69
CA THR A 166 8.90 -5.80 10.68
C THR A 166 9.95 -4.72 10.86
N SER A 167 11.20 -5.07 10.73
CA SER A 167 12.33 -4.13 10.79
C SER A 167 12.91 -3.81 9.41
N THR A 168 13.68 -2.76 9.32
CA THR A 168 14.41 -2.38 8.11
C THR A 168 15.73 -3.16 7.94
N ASP A 169 16.01 -4.16 8.80
CA ASP A 169 17.18 -5.03 8.63
C ASP A 169 16.92 -6.03 7.48
N PRO A 170 17.68 -5.98 6.38
CA PRO A 170 17.51 -6.91 5.27
C PRO A 170 17.82 -8.37 5.63
N LYS A 171 18.44 -8.64 6.79
CA LYS A 171 18.73 -10.00 7.28
C LYS A 171 17.58 -10.61 8.08
N GLU A 172 16.56 -9.81 8.46
CA GLU A 172 15.38 -10.35 9.12
C GLU A 172 14.69 -11.37 8.20
N PRO A 173 14.31 -12.56 8.71
CA PRO A 173 13.62 -13.56 7.91
C PRO A 173 12.24 -13.05 7.49
N TRP A 174 11.78 -13.51 6.33
CA TRP A 174 10.43 -13.24 5.87
C TRP A 174 9.41 -14.00 6.70
N THR A 175 8.43 -13.27 7.25
CA THR A 175 7.31 -13.83 8.01
C THR A 175 6.08 -13.92 7.12
N PRO A 176 5.39 -15.07 7.06
CA PRO A 176 4.13 -15.18 6.33
C PRO A 176 3.10 -14.16 6.83
N TYR A 177 2.38 -13.54 5.89
CA TYR A 177 1.37 -12.55 6.20
C TYR A 177 -0.02 -12.98 5.73
N GLN A 178 -0.13 -13.53 4.50
CA GLN A 178 -1.36 -14.08 3.96
C GLN A 178 -1.04 -15.08 2.85
N TYR A 179 -1.83 -16.15 2.76
CA TYR A 179 -1.80 -17.14 1.70
C TYR A 179 -3.10 -17.13 0.90
N PHE A 180 -2.98 -17.38 -0.39
CA PHE A 180 -4.10 -17.53 -1.32
C PHE A 180 -3.88 -18.79 -2.15
N SER A 181 -4.83 -19.71 -2.14
CA SER A 181 -4.77 -20.94 -2.94
C SER A 181 -6.14 -21.58 -3.02
N ASP A 182 -6.47 -22.20 -4.16
CA ASP A 182 -7.63 -23.06 -4.31
C ASP A 182 -7.54 -24.32 -3.41
N SER A 183 -6.31 -24.69 -3.03
CA SER A 183 -6.02 -25.82 -2.16
C SER A 183 -4.99 -25.47 -1.07
N CYS A 184 -5.41 -24.67 -0.09
CA CYS A 184 -4.58 -24.20 1.03
C CYS A 184 -3.79 -25.31 1.71
N LYS A 185 -4.43 -26.44 1.97
CA LYS A 185 -3.81 -27.60 2.64
C LYS A 185 -2.70 -28.22 1.80
N LYS A 186 -2.94 -28.38 0.49
CA LYS A 186 -1.97 -28.99 -0.42
C LYS A 186 -0.78 -28.07 -0.69
N THR A 187 -1.04 -26.76 -0.87
CA THR A 187 -0.02 -25.80 -1.33
C THR A 187 0.84 -25.31 -0.17
N TYR A 188 0.20 -24.93 0.95
CA TYR A 188 0.90 -24.27 2.07
C TYR A 188 0.84 -25.04 3.38
N ASN A 189 0.19 -26.22 3.40
CA ASN A 189 -0.06 -27.01 4.60
C ASN A 189 -0.81 -26.23 5.71
N VAL A 190 -1.68 -25.31 5.31
CA VAL A 190 -2.53 -24.48 6.18
C VAL A 190 -3.99 -24.86 5.98
N GLU A 191 -4.75 -25.01 7.06
CA GLU A 191 -6.19 -25.26 6.96
C GLU A 191 -6.90 -24.01 6.41
N PRO A 192 -7.84 -24.16 5.46
CA PRO A 192 -8.59 -23.03 4.92
C PRO A 192 -9.51 -22.46 6.00
N MET A 193 -9.75 -21.14 5.97
CA MET A 193 -10.65 -20.41 6.88
C MET A 193 -10.40 -20.67 8.37
N GLN A 194 -9.14 -20.87 8.76
CA GLN A 194 -8.78 -21.08 10.15
C GLN A 194 -9.24 -19.90 11.02
N ILE A 195 -9.92 -20.22 12.14
CA ILE A 195 -10.30 -19.21 13.13
C ILE A 195 -9.06 -18.82 13.93
N VAL A 196 -8.79 -17.51 13.97
CA VAL A 196 -7.67 -16.97 14.77
C VAL A 196 -8.03 -17.01 16.25
N SER A 197 -7.17 -17.64 17.05
CA SER A 197 -7.34 -17.65 18.50
C SER A 197 -6.82 -16.37 19.15
N PRO A 198 -7.35 -15.96 20.30
CA PRO A 198 -6.83 -14.79 21.03
C PRO A 198 -5.36 -14.92 21.43
N GLU A 199 -4.87 -16.16 21.65
CA GLU A 199 -3.49 -16.44 22.05
C GLU A 199 -2.50 -16.37 20.88
N ASN A 200 -2.98 -16.56 19.65
CA ASN A 200 -2.13 -16.56 18.46
C ASN A 200 -2.73 -15.70 17.32
N GLN A 201 -2.66 -14.40 17.48
CA GLN A 201 -3.21 -13.45 16.54
C GLN A 201 -2.27 -13.08 15.39
N GLN A 202 -1.03 -13.58 15.39
CA GLN A 202 0.00 -13.29 14.38
C GLN A 202 0.15 -14.41 13.33
N VAL A 203 -0.88 -15.24 13.17
CA VAL A 203 -0.87 -16.35 12.21
C VAL A 203 -1.31 -15.88 10.82
N ALA A 204 -0.58 -16.32 9.78
CA ALA A 204 -1.02 -16.12 8.38
C ALA A 204 -2.18 -17.09 8.07
N LEU A 205 -3.26 -16.53 7.55
CA LEU A 205 -4.43 -17.28 7.10
C LEU A 205 -4.28 -17.69 5.64
N CYS A 206 -5.10 -18.65 5.19
CA CYS A 206 -5.21 -19.05 3.81
C CYS A 206 -6.67 -18.99 3.34
N THR A 207 -6.92 -18.43 2.17
CA THR A 207 -8.24 -18.35 1.53
C THR A 207 -8.16 -18.69 0.04
N ASP A 208 -9.23 -19.25 -0.50
CA ASP A 208 -9.42 -19.55 -1.92
C ASP A 208 -10.17 -18.43 -2.68
N GLU A 209 -10.65 -17.41 -1.97
CA GLU A 209 -11.53 -16.35 -2.52
C GLU A 209 -10.99 -15.72 -3.83
N PHE A 210 -9.67 -15.56 -3.94
CA PHE A 210 -9.03 -14.94 -5.11
C PHE A 210 -8.35 -15.91 -6.06
N SER A 211 -8.44 -17.22 -5.83
CA SER A 211 -7.71 -18.25 -6.58
C SER A 211 -8.40 -18.71 -7.86
N SER A 212 -9.65 -18.29 -8.08
CA SER A 212 -10.38 -18.58 -9.31
C SER A 212 -9.77 -17.86 -10.52
N ILE A 213 -9.72 -18.54 -11.67
CA ILE A 213 -9.30 -17.95 -12.94
C ILE A 213 -10.21 -16.82 -13.44
N SER A 214 -11.44 -16.77 -12.96
CA SER A 214 -12.40 -15.71 -13.32
C SER A 214 -12.25 -14.50 -12.38
N PRO A 215 -12.15 -13.27 -12.89
CA PRO A 215 -12.17 -12.89 -14.31
C PRO A 215 -10.84 -13.21 -15.01
N LEU A 216 -10.91 -13.52 -16.32
CA LEU A 216 -9.73 -13.83 -17.15
C LEU A 216 -8.76 -12.64 -17.31
N THR A 217 -9.19 -11.44 -16.99
CA THR A 217 -8.37 -10.22 -17.01
C THR A 217 -8.81 -9.27 -15.92
N GLY A 218 -7.86 -8.51 -15.35
CA GLY A 218 -8.17 -7.36 -14.49
C GLY A 218 -8.66 -7.68 -13.09
N GLY A 219 -8.42 -8.88 -12.56
CA GLY A 219 -8.82 -9.25 -11.21
C GLY A 219 -8.06 -8.49 -10.12
N ASN A 220 -8.73 -8.30 -8.96
CA ASN A 220 -8.10 -7.74 -7.77
C ASN A 220 -7.90 -8.82 -6.72
N VAL A 221 -6.83 -8.68 -5.94
CA VAL A 221 -6.60 -9.39 -4.68
C VAL A 221 -6.51 -8.34 -3.58
N ALA A 222 -7.22 -8.53 -2.49
CA ALA A 222 -7.19 -7.64 -1.33
C ALA A 222 -6.94 -8.46 -0.06
N PHE A 223 -6.07 -7.92 0.80
CA PHE A 223 -5.77 -8.46 2.11
C PHE A 223 -5.90 -7.36 3.15
N THR A 224 -6.70 -7.56 4.17
CA THR A 224 -6.95 -6.64 5.28
C THR A 224 -6.30 -7.21 6.54
N THR A 225 -5.37 -6.47 7.14
CA THR A 225 -4.49 -7.02 8.19
C THR A 225 -5.20 -7.39 9.49
N LEU A 226 -6.27 -6.67 9.85
CA LEU A 226 -7.00 -6.85 11.11
C LEU A 226 -8.30 -7.63 10.97
N GLU A 227 -8.69 -7.99 9.75
CA GLU A 227 -9.90 -8.77 9.52
C GLU A 227 -9.79 -10.17 10.15
N GLY A 228 -10.88 -10.62 10.79
CA GLY A 228 -10.93 -11.91 11.47
C GLY A 228 -10.06 -12.03 12.73
N ARG A 229 -9.47 -10.93 13.24
CA ARG A 229 -8.65 -10.94 14.46
C ARG A 229 -9.49 -10.58 15.69
N PRO A 230 -9.47 -11.39 16.77
CA PRO A 230 -10.32 -11.18 17.96
C PRO A 230 -10.18 -9.80 18.61
N ASP A 231 -8.94 -9.30 18.76
CA ASP A 231 -8.68 -8.03 19.42
C ASP A 231 -8.68 -6.81 18.49
N ASN A 232 -9.23 -6.90 17.27
CA ASN A 232 -9.22 -5.81 16.32
C ASN A 232 -9.85 -4.50 16.86
N LEU A 233 -10.89 -4.62 17.69
CA LEU A 233 -11.55 -3.48 18.35
C LEU A 233 -10.77 -2.95 19.56
N ASN A 234 -9.85 -3.74 20.12
CA ASN A 234 -9.00 -3.40 21.26
C ASN A 234 -7.52 -3.24 20.85
N PHE A 235 -7.28 -2.80 19.65
CA PHE A 235 -5.95 -2.68 19.05
C PHE A 235 -4.92 -1.95 19.92
N ASP A 236 -5.35 -0.88 20.62
CA ASP A 236 -4.46 -0.08 21.47
C ASP A 236 -3.87 -0.88 22.66
N ASN A 237 -4.54 -1.95 23.10
CA ASN A 237 -4.12 -2.82 24.20
C ASN A 237 -3.61 -4.21 23.74
N SER A 238 -3.46 -4.42 22.43
CA SER A 238 -2.96 -5.67 21.87
C SER A 238 -1.56 -5.49 21.23
N PRO A 239 -0.47 -5.70 21.99
CA PRO A 239 0.89 -5.65 21.44
C PRO A 239 1.07 -6.61 20.26
N ALA A 240 0.43 -7.79 20.31
CA ALA A 240 0.47 -8.78 19.22
C ALA A 240 -0.08 -8.22 17.91
N LEU A 241 -1.21 -7.52 17.93
CA LEU A 241 -1.77 -6.90 16.72
C LEU A 241 -0.97 -5.68 16.27
N GLN A 242 -0.40 -4.91 17.19
CA GLN A 242 0.48 -3.78 16.85
C GLN A 242 1.75 -4.26 16.13
N GLU A 243 2.32 -5.37 16.53
CA GLU A 243 3.44 -6.02 15.84
C GLU A 243 2.98 -6.66 14.52
N TRP A 244 1.80 -7.29 14.51
CA TRP A 244 1.22 -7.89 13.31
C TRP A 244 1.05 -6.90 12.17
N VAL A 245 0.51 -5.72 12.41
CA VAL A 245 0.34 -4.69 11.37
C VAL A 245 1.65 -3.98 11.00
N THR A 246 2.69 -4.09 11.85
CA THR A 246 4.00 -3.46 11.59
C THR A 246 4.68 -4.14 10.42
N THR A 247 5.04 -3.36 9.41
CA THR A 247 5.63 -3.85 8.16
C THR A 247 6.61 -2.82 7.61
N SER A 248 7.83 -3.23 7.32
CA SER A 248 8.87 -2.39 6.70
C SER A 248 9.18 -2.79 5.26
N ALA A 249 8.94 -4.05 4.92
CA ALA A 249 9.12 -4.59 3.59
C ALA A 249 8.07 -5.67 3.31
N ILE A 250 7.71 -5.81 2.05
CA ILE A 250 6.73 -6.81 1.58
C ILE A 250 7.38 -7.63 0.48
N ARG A 251 7.12 -8.94 0.50
CA ARG A 251 7.43 -9.86 -0.58
C ARG A 251 6.16 -10.55 -1.01
N ILE A 252 5.96 -10.62 -2.31
CA ILE A 252 4.84 -11.31 -2.96
C ILE A 252 5.44 -12.44 -3.78
N ASP A 253 5.06 -13.67 -3.46
CA ASP A 253 5.41 -14.85 -4.24
C ASP A 253 4.18 -15.28 -5.04
N LEU A 254 4.31 -15.27 -6.36
CA LEU A 254 3.32 -15.75 -7.31
C LEU A 254 3.70 -17.20 -7.65
N ASP A 255 3.06 -18.16 -6.99
CA ASP A 255 3.52 -19.55 -6.98
C ASP A 255 3.03 -20.34 -8.19
N LYS A 256 1.73 -20.22 -8.51
CA LYS A 256 1.14 -20.98 -9.61
C LYS A 256 0.16 -20.14 -10.43
N MET A 257 0.26 -20.24 -11.74
CA MET A 257 -0.70 -19.66 -12.68
C MET A 257 -1.96 -20.52 -12.81
N ASN A 258 -3.08 -19.90 -13.15
CA ASN A 258 -4.28 -20.58 -13.61
C ASN A 258 -4.12 -20.91 -15.10
N THR A 259 -3.95 -22.18 -15.45
CA THR A 259 -3.57 -22.61 -16.82
C THR A 259 -4.51 -23.64 -17.46
N PHE A 260 -5.57 -24.05 -16.78
CA PHE A 260 -6.45 -25.16 -17.21
C PHE A 260 -5.72 -26.49 -17.48
N GLY A 261 -4.48 -26.65 -16.99
CA GLY A 261 -3.64 -27.82 -17.24
C GLY A 261 -2.78 -27.70 -18.51
N ASP A 262 -2.81 -26.57 -19.20
CA ASP A 262 -2.03 -26.34 -20.42
C ASP A 262 -0.52 -26.35 -20.17
N GLU A 263 -0.07 -26.19 -18.94
CA GLU A 263 1.35 -26.31 -18.55
C GLU A 263 1.93 -27.70 -18.88
N VAL A 264 1.07 -28.72 -19.00
CA VAL A 264 1.47 -30.11 -19.30
C VAL A 264 1.28 -30.43 -20.79
N PHE A 265 0.22 -29.93 -21.41
CA PHE A 265 -0.22 -30.34 -22.75
C PHE A 265 -0.26 -29.19 -23.77
N GLY A 266 -0.09 -27.93 -23.34
CA GLY A 266 -0.17 -26.77 -24.20
C GLY A 266 0.98 -26.69 -25.21
N ASP A 267 0.66 -26.28 -26.42
CA ASP A 267 1.67 -25.95 -27.41
C ASP A 267 2.35 -24.60 -27.12
N ALA A 268 3.45 -24.31 -27.82
CA ALA A 268 4.21 -23.08 -27.63
C ALA A 268 3.36 -21.80 -27.77
N ASN A 269 2.34 -21.79 -28.65
CA ASN A 269 1.49 -20.64 -28.87
C ASN A 269 0.52 -20.44 -27.71
N VAL A 270 0.08 -21.50 -27.04
CA VAL A 270 -0.73 -21.48 -25.86
C VAL A 270 0.09 -20.98 -24.66
N LEU A 271 1.30 -21.53 -24.48
CA LEU A 271 2.19 -21.18 -23.36
C LEU A 271 2.65 -19.71 -23.38
N ARG A 272 2.71 -19.05 -24.54
CA ARG A 272 2.97 -17.61 -24.65
C ARG A 272 1.85 -16.73 -24.10
N SER A 273 0.66 -17.28 -23.87
CA SER A 273 -0.49 -16.53 -23.31
C SER A 273 -0.55 -16.59 -21.78
N TYR A 274 0.31 -17.38 -21.14
CA TYR A 274 0.37 -17.52 -19.70
C TYR A 274 1.58 -16.79 -19.12
N TYR A 275 1.32 -15.72 -18.37
CA TYR A 275 2.28 -14.90 -17.66
C TYR A 275 1.60 -14.16 -16.52
N PHE A 276 2.34 -13.72 -15.53
CA PHE A 276 1.83 -12.79 -14.53
C PHE A 276 1.99 -11.36 -15.02
N ALA A 277 0.94 -10.56 -14.87
CA ALA A 277 0.99 -9.13 -15.14
C ALA A 277 0.20 -8.36 -14.09
N ILE A 278 0.84 -7.37 -13.47
CA ILE A 278 0.29 -6.55 -12.40
C ILE A 278 0.30 -5.09 -12.81
N ILE A 279 -0.84 -4.42 -12.65
CA ILE A 279 -1.02 -3.00 -12.95
C ILE A 279 -0.65 -2.14 -11.75
N ASP A 280 -1.04 -2.56 -10.53
CA ASP A 280 -0.96 -1.73 -9.33
C ASP A 280 -0.77 -2.57 -8.07
N LEU A 281 0.10 -2.07 -7.20
CA LEU A 281 0.27 -2.54 -5.83
C LEU A 281 0.07 -1.37 -4.87
N ALA A 282 -0.99 -1.41 -4.09
CA ALA A 282 -1.25 -0.45 -3.05
C ALA A 282 -1.07 -1.05 -1.66
N VAL A 283 -0.26 -0.40 -0.83
CA VAL A 283 -0.04 -0.75 0.57
C VAL A 283 -0.57 0.39 1.42
N GLY A 284 -1.83 0.27 1.82
CA GLY A 284 -2.51 1.28 2.62
C GLY A 284 -2.10 1.21 4.08
N GLY A 285 -1.53 2.28 4.61
CA GLY A 285 -1.08 2.31 6.00
C GLY A 285 -0.71 3.69 6.50
N ARG A 286 -0.18 3.72 7.70
CA ARG A 286 0.38 4.93 8.33
C ARG A 286 1.82 4.67 8.72
N CYS A 287 2.67 5.67 8.52
CA CYS A 287 4.01 5.66 9.08
C CYS A 287 3.94 5.30 10.57
N LYS A 288 4.68 4.28 11.03
CA LYS A 288 4.69 3.87 12.43
C LYS A 288 5.41 4.92 13.26
N CYS A 289 4.66 5.65 14.07
CA CYS A 289 5.18 6.69 14.96
C CYS A 289 4.69 6.51 16.41
N ASN A 290 4.13 5.35 16.74
CA ASN A 290 3.69 4.96 18.08
C ASN A 290 2.74 5.96 18.78
N GLY A 291 2.01 6.77 17.98
CA GLY A 291 1.09 7.78 18.49
C GLY A 291 1.76 9.07 19.01
N HIS A 292 3.05 9.25 18.74
CA HIS A 292 3.84 10.39 19.23
C HIS A 292 4.26 11.36 18.12
N ALA A 293 3.80 11.17 16.88
CA ALA A 293 4.04 12.12 15.79
C ALA A 293 2.85 12.18 14.83
N ALA A 294 2.56 13.38 14.33
CA ALA A 294 1.57 13.62 13.29
C ALA A 294 2.17 13.59 11.88
N ASN A 295 3.49 13.71 11.75
CA ASN A 295 4.21 13.77 10.49
C ASN A 295 5.35 12.77 10.43
N CYS A 296 5.60 12.27 9.21
CA CYS A 296 6.71 11.42 8.86
C CYS A 296 7.40 12.04 7.64
N GLU A 297 8.69 12.39 7.75
CA GLU A 297 9.40 13.16 6.75
C GLU A 297 10.76 12.58 6.43
N LYS A 298 11.23 12.78 5.19
CA LYS A 298 12.59 12.41 4.79
C LYS A 298 13.57 13.39 5.43
N LYS A 299 14.51 12.86 6.20
CA LYS A 299 15.59 13.62 6.83
C LYS A 299 16.94 13.13 6.32
N GLN A 300 17.82 14.06 6.00
CA GLN A 300 19.19 13.71 5.66
C GLN A 300 19.98 13.42 6.93
N LEU A 301 20.61 12.25 6.95
CA LEU A 301 21.53 11.84 8.01
C LEU A 301 22.90 12.50 7.82
N PRO A 302 23.75 12.56 8.87
CA PRO A 302 25.14 13.02 8.74
C PRO A 302 25.95 12.25 7.70
N SER A 303 25.57 11.01 7.41
CA SER A 303 26.16 10.17 6.35
C SER A 303 25.76 10.59 4.93
N GLY A 304 24.88 11.60 4.77
CA GLY A 304 24.29 11.99 3.48
C GLY A 304 23.10 11.15 3.03
N LYS A 305 22.81 10.02 3.68
CA LYS A 305 21.66 9.15 3.35
C LYS A 305 20.36 9.82 3.77
N MET A 306 19.33 9.74 2.89
CA MET A 306 17.97 10.16 3.22
C MET A 306 17.26 9.02 3.97
N GLU A 307 16.70 9.32 5.13
CA GLU A 307 15.93 8.39 5.94
C GLU A 307 14.55 8.98 6.27
N LEU A 308 13.51 8.17 6.13
CA LEU A 308 12.15 8.55 6.53
C LEU A 308 12.01 8.41 8.05
N ARG A 309 11.65 9.47 8.76
CA ARG A 309 11.56 9.52 10.23
C ARG A 309 10.33 10.23 10.70
N CYS A 310 9.81 9.81 11.85
CA CYS A 310 8.76 10.54 12.56
C CYS A 310 9.28 11.87 13.13
N ILE A 311 8.48 12.93 13.05
CA ILE A 311 8.73 14.20 13.75
C ILE A 311 8.19 14.08 15.18
N CYS A 312 9.00 13.44 16.03
CA CYS A 312 8.59 13.04 17.38
C CYS A 312 8.22 14.23 18.26
N GLN A 313 7.06 14.11 18.90
CA GLN A 313 6.56 14.98 19.96
C GLN A 313 6.52 14.22 21.28
N HIS A 314 5.83 14.74 22.34
CA HIS A 314 5.71 14.09 23.65
C HIS A 314 7.06 13.75 24.33
N ASN A 315 8.13 14.50 24.01
CA ASN A 315 9.49 14.28 24.49
C ASN A 315 10.03 12.88 24.15
N THR A 316 9.56 12.28 23.02
CA THR A 316 10.04 11.01 22.52
C THR A 316 11.13 11.19 21.46
N ALA A 317 11.88 10.14 21.18
CA ALA A 317 12.99 10.07 20.23
C ALA A 317 13.01 8.74 19.47
N GLY A 318 13.98 8.60 18.56
CA GLY A 318 14.13 7.45 17.67
C GLY A 318 13.49 7.66 16.30
N VAL A 319 13.61 6.69 15.40
CA VAL A 319 13.04 6.73 14.04
C VAL A 319 11.52 6.66 14.08
N ASP A 320 11.00 5.88 15.03
CA ASP A 320 9.58 5.57 15.24
C ASP A 320 9.02 6.20 16.52
N CYS A 321 9.76 7.14 17.15
CA CYS A 321 9.43 7.70 18.49
C CYS A 321 9.28 6.61 19.55
N GLN A 322 10.12 5.58 19.48
CA GLN A 322 10.04 4.37 20.32
C GLN A 322 10.80 4.47 21.64
N GLU A 323 11.35 5.62 21.97
CA GLU A 323 12.08 5.87 23.21
C GLU A 323 11.85 7.28 23.74
N CYS A 324 12.11 7.51 25.02
CA CYS A 324 12.09 8.86 25.61
C CYS A 324 13.41 9.60 25.29
N LYS A 325 13.33 10.93 25.12
CA LYS A 325 14.52 11.77 25.04
C LYS A 325 15.34 11.67 26.33
N PRO A 326 16.65 11.84 26.26
CA PRO A 326 17.49 11.96 27.46
C PRO A 326 16.91 12.97 28.47
N LEU A 327 16.95 12.65 29.76
CA LEU A 327 16.39 13.41 30.87
C LEU A 327 14.85 13.44 30.99
N TYR A 328 14.11 12.81 30.04
CA TYR A 328 12.64 12.71 30.08
C TYR A 328 12.16 11.28 30.40
N ASN A 329 12.92 10.54 31.18
CA ASN A 329 12.71 9.13 31.49
C ASN A 329 12.29 8.91 32.96
N ASP A 330 11.38 9.72 33.50
CA ASP A 330 10.78 9.54 34.82
C ASP A 330 10.03 8.21 34.96
N ARG A 331 9.58 7.66 33.80
CA ARG A 331 8.87 6.40 33.67
C ARG A 331 9.32 5.67 32.41
N PRO A 332 9.07 4.35 32.29
CA PRO A 332 9.26 3.62 31.05
C PRO A 332 8.47 4.22 29.91
N TRP A 333 9.06 4.19 28.71
CA TRP A 333 8.36 4.58 27.49
C TRP A 333 7.14 3.68 27.25
N ALA A 334 6.06 4.26 26.75
CA ALA A 334 4.88 3.53 26.30
C ALA A 334 4.26 4.21 25.06
N ARG A 335 3.68 3.41 24.15
CA ARG A 335 2.92 3.89 23.00
C ARG A 335 1.77 4.79 23.46
N ALA A 336 1.49 5.87 22.75
CA ALA A 336 0.31 6.69 23.01
C ALA A 336 -0.96 5.95 22.57
N THR A 337 -1.93 5.91 23.48
CA THR A 337 -3.25 5.31 23.26
C THR A 337 -4.33 6.38 23.06
N LYS A 338 -5.54 5.96 22.74
CA LYS A 338 -6.71 6.85 22.64
C LYS A 338 -6.92 7.65 23.94
N ASP A 339 -6.70 7.00 25.08
CA ASP A 339 -7.02 7.56 26.39
C ASP A 339 -5.83 8.23 27.07
N ASN A 340 -4.60 7.89 26.67
CA ASN A 340 -3.38 8.44 27.28
C ASN A 340 -2.29 8.67 26.22
N ALA A 341 -1.82 9.90 26.13
CA ALA A 341 -0.72 10.27 25.23
C ALA A 341 0.65 9.73 25.68
N ASN A 342 0.79 9.19 26.88
CA ASN A 342 2.03 8.62 27.44
C ASN A 342 3.27 9.50 27.22
N VAL A 343 3.15 10.78 27.54
CA VAL A 343 4.22 11.76 27.39
C VAL A 343 5.40 11.40 28.27
N CYS A 344 6.60 11.39 27.72
CA CYS A 344 7.84 11.28 28.51
C CYS A 344 8.05 12.55 29.33
N ARG A 345 8.34 12.41 30.63
CA ARG A 345 8.47 13.50 31.57
C ARG A 345 9.87 13.54 32.16
N SER A 346 10.31 14.74 32.49
CA SER A 346 11.55 14.94 33.23
C SER A 346 11.37 14.54 34.70
N LYS A 347 12.42 14.07 35.32
CA LYS A 347 12.47 13.78 36.75
C LYS A 347 12.49 15.05 37.63
N PHE A 348 12.61 16.23 37.01
CA PHE A 348 12.70 17.52 37.67
C PHE A 348 11.58 18.46 37.24
#